data_5ace1e7d9bd942b102e8fef9a45fd006
#
_entry.id   5ace1e7d9bd942b102e8fef9a45fd006
#
_cell.length_a   1.000
_cell.length_b   1.000
_cell.length_c   1.000
_cell.angle_alpha   90.00
_cell.angle_beta   90.00
_cell.angle_gamma   90.00
#
_symmetry.space_group_name_H-M   'P 1'
#
loop_
_entity.id
_entity.type
_entity.pdbx_description
1 polymer ?
#
loop_
_entity_poly.entity_id
_entity_poly.type
_entity_poly.pdbx_seq_one_letter_code
_entity_poly.pdbx_strand_id
1 'polypeptide(L)'
;MCIRDRKESVLPIINFDFDTYDFGEVSEGEIVEVDYTFKNTGKSNLIIYDASASCGCTVPDYPKDKEIQPGESGVIKARFDSSGQTGKQVKSITLTTNTENSKKIIRMSGFVINK
;
A
#
# COMPACT_ATOMS: atom_id res chain seq x y z
N MET A 1 12.60 21.95 -28.16
CA MET A 1 12.41 21.53 -27.79
C MET A 1 12.06 21.20 -27.10
N CYS A 2 12.16 21.17 -27.03
CA CYS A 2 11.97 20.51 -26.32
C CYS A 2 11.29 19.96 -26.00
N ILE A 3 10.94 19.56 -26.09
CA ILE A 3 10.09 18.98 -25.89
C ILE A 3 10.04 17.93 -25.37
N ARG A 4 10.38 17.23 -25.33
CA ARG A 4 10.46 16.23 -24.86
C ARG A 4 10.19 16.01 -23.68
N ASP A 5 10.54 16.30 -23.18
CA ASP A 5 10.39 16.24 -21.92
C ASP A 5 9.10 15.99 -21.55
N ARG A 6 8.29 16.18 -22.10
CA ARG A 6 7.14 16.01 -21.71
C ARG A 6 6.67 14.75 -21.41
N LYS A 7 7.22 13.76 -21.87
CA LYS A 7 6.63 12.56 -21.72
C LYS A 7 6.63 12.06 -20.37
N GLU A 8 7.64 12.15 -19.67
CA GLU A 8 7.64 11.53 -18.40
C GLU A 8 6.89 12.34 -17.41
N SER A 9 6.63 13.57 -17.65
CA SER A 9 6.02 14.40 -16.63
C SER A 9 4.51 14.29 -16.62
N VAL A 10 3.91 13.45 -17.45
CA VAL A 10 2.45 13.33 -17.47
C VAL A 10 1.95 12.11 -16.73
N LEU A 11 2.81 11.34 -16.12
CA LEU A 11 2.39 10.13 -15.40
C LEU A 11 2.06 10.45 -13.95
N PRO A 12 1.14 9.69 -13.36
CA PRO A 12 0.87 9.84 -11.95
C PRO A 12 2.01 9.24 -11.13
N ILE A 13 2.14 9.69 -9.89
CA ILE A 13 3.15 9.16 -8.97
C ILE A 13 2.46 8.89 -7.65
N ILE A 14 2.62 7.67 -7.14
CA ILE A 14 2.07 7.33 -5.85
C ILE A 14 3.19 7.47 -4.83
N ASN A 15 3.01 8.37 -3.88
CA ASN A 15 4.03 8.68 -2.88
C ASN A 15 3.45 8.38 -1.51
N PHE A 16 4.02 7.40 -0.83
CA PHE A 16 3.57 7.00 0.50
C PHE A 16 4.37 7.71 1.57
N ASP A 17 3.69 8.06 2.68
CA ASP A 17 4.37 8.59 3.85
C ASP A 17 5.35 7.57 4.38
N PHE A 18 4.95 6.31 4.37
CA PHE A 18 5.84 5.19 4.69
C PHE A 18 5.28 3.98 3.97
N ASP A 19 6.16 3.12 3.46
CA ASP A 19 5.71 1.92 2.75
C ASP A 19 6.03 0.64 3.54
N THR A 20 6.61 0.77 4.72
CA THR A 20 6.88 -0.35 5.61
C THR A 20 6.47 0.05 7.01
N TYR A 21 5.68 -0.80 7.65
CA TYR A 21 5.19 -0.52 8.99
C TYR A 21 5.56 -1.67 9.91
N ASP A 22 6.11 -1.32 11.08
CA ASP A 22 6.44 -2.31 12.10
C ASP A 22 5.37 -2.23 13.17
N PHE A 23 4.52 -3.26 13.25
CA PHE A 23 3.45 -3.23 14.24
C PHE A 23 3.92 -3.72 15.62
N GLY A 24 5.20 -4.06 15.75
CA GLY A 24 5.73 -4.44 17.05
C GLY A 24 5.28 -5.83 17.47
N GLU A 25 4.99 -6.00 18.74
CA GLU A 25 4.55 -7.27 19.26
C GLU A 25 3.06 -7.24 19.52
N VAL A 26 2.37 -8.27 19.09
CA VAL A 26 0.94 -8.42 19.33
C VAL A 26 0.69 -9.85 19.80
N SER A 27 -0.41 -10.06 20.48
CA SER A 27 -0.80 -11.40 20.92
C SER A 27 -1.55 -12.10 19.81
N GLU A 28 -1.37 -13.40 19.72
CA GLU A 28 -2.06 -14.19 18.72
C GLU A 28 -3.57 -13.98 18.85
N GLY A 29 -4.21 -13.77 17.72
CA GLY A 29 -5.64 -13.51 17.67
C GLY A 29 -5.99 -12.05 17.56
N GLU A 30 -5.03 -11.15 17.79
CA GLU A 30 -5.29 -9.74 17.62
C GLU A 30 -5.32 -9.37 16.16
N ILE A 31 -6.11 -8.35 15.84
CA ILE A 31 -6.19 -7.85 14.48
C ILE A 31 -5.42 -6.55 14.41
N VAL A 32 -4.47 -6.48 13.48
CA VAL A 32 -3.64 -5.30 13.28
C VAL A 32 -4.18 -4.54 12.09
N GLU A 33 -4.44 -3.25 12.26
CA GLU A 33 -4.88 -2.40 11.17
C GLU A 33 -3.85 -1.31 10.98
N VAL A 34 -3.45 -1.08 9.73
CA VAL A 34 -2.46 -0.10 9.39
C VAL A 34 -3.00 0.75 8.26
N ASP A 35 -2.91 2.06 8.40
CA ASP A 35 -3.32 2.99 7.36
C ASP A 35 -2.08 3.51 6.65
N TYR A 36 -1.97 3.20 5.36
CA TYR A 36 -0.88 3.72 4.54
C TYR A 36 -1.42 4.90 3.76
N THR A 37 -0.99 6.08 4.13
CA THR A 37 -1.45 7.30 3.45
C THR A 37 -0.52 7.59 2.29
N PHE A 38 -1.12 7.87 1.14
CA PHE A 38 -0.35 8.19 -0.05
C PHE A 38 -0.87 9.48 -0.67
N LYS A 39 -0.06 10.08 -1.51
CA LYS A 39 -0.42 11.28 -2.21
C LYS A 39 -0.01 11.13 -3.66
N ASN A 40 -0.85 11.64 -4.56
CA ASN A 40 -0.48 11.66 -5.97
C ASN A 40 0.34 12.92 -6.22
N THR A 41 1.65 12.74 -6.39
CA THR A 41 2.56 13.85 -6.64
C THR A 41 2.90 13.99 -8.11
N GLY A 42 2.20 13.25 -8.97
CA GLY A 42 2.43 13.30 -10.40
C GLY A 42 1.59 14.35 -11.09
N LYS A 43 1.40 14.18 -12.38
CA LYS A 43 0.70 15.14 -13.21
C LYS A 43 -0.60 14.64 -13.78
N SER A 44 -0.93 13.38 -13.56
CA SER A 44 -2.16 12.79 -14.07
C SER A 44 -2.90 12.12 -12.93
N ASN A 45 -4.14 11.75 -13.17
CA ASN A 45 -4.93 11.06 -12.15
C ASN A 45 -4.31 9.70 -11.86
N LEU A 46 -4.23 9.37 -10.59
CA LEU A 46 -3.70 8.11 -10.13
C LEU A 46 -4.86 7.13 -9.93
N ILE A 47 -4.71 5.94 -10.47
CA ILE A 47 -5.73 4.91 -10.34
C ILE A 47 -5.07 3.66 -9.78
N ILE A 48 -5.66 3.08 -8.73
CA ILE A 48 -5.22 1.82 -8.19
C ILE A 48 -6.20 0.77 -8.70
N TYR A 49 -5.70 -0.13 -9.54
CA TYR A 49 -6.54 -1.14 -10.15
C TYR A 49 -6.76 -2.35 -9.25
N ASP A 50 -5.75 -2.68 -8.45
CA ASP A 50 -5.81 -3.90 -7.68
C ASP A 50 -4.84 -3.83 -6.51
N ALA A 51 -5.13 -4.59 -5.47
CA ALA A 51 -4.23 -4.74 -4.32
C ALA A 51 -4.27 -6.20 -3.90
N SER A 52 -3.11 -6.85 -3.95
CA SER A 52 -3.00 -8.27 -3.69
C SER A 52 -2.08 -8.49 -2.50
N ALA A 53 -2.58 -9.15 -1.46
CA ALA A 53 -1.80 -9.46 -0.28
C ALA A 53 -1.05 -10.77 -0.46
N SER A 54 0.10 -10.89 0.19
CA SER A 54 0.93 -12.08 0.11
C SER A 54 0.30 -13.27 0.84
N CYS A 55 -0.70 -13.02 1.65
CA CYS A 55 -1.31 -14.05 2.49
C CYS A 55 -2.78 -13.73 2.66
N GLY A 56 -3.62 -14.76 2.72
CA GLY A 56 -5.05 -14.57 2.93
C GLY A 56 -5.40 -14.00 4.28
N CYS A 57 -4.43 -13.94 5.21
CA CYS A 57 -4.65 -13.36 6.52
C CYS A 57 -4.58 -11.84 6.52
N THR A 58 -4.23 -11.24 5.38
CA THR A 58 -4.14 -9.79 5.23
C THR A 58 -5.15 -9.34 4.19
N VAL A 59 -5.98 -8.38 4.56
CA VAL A 59 -7.03 -7.88 3.67
C VAL A 59 -6.79 -6.40 3.45
N PRO A 60 -6.51 -5.99 2.21
CA PRO A 60 -6.34 -4.57 1.91
C PRO A 60 -7.68 -3.94 1.58
N ASP A 61 -7.88 -2.72 2.05
CA ASP A 61 -9.03 -1.91 1.70
C ASP A 61 -8.50 -0.63 1.07
N TYR A 62 -8.90 -0.36 -0.15
CA TYR A 62 -8.32 0.74 -0.92
C TYR A 62 -9.37 1.30 -1.88
N PRO A 63 -9.14 2.53 -2.37
CA PRO A 63 -10.09 3.16 -3.31
C PRO A 63 -9.91 2.58 -4.71
N LYS A 64 -10.52 1.42 -4.94
CA LYS A 64 -10.36 0.72 -6.19
C LYS A 64 -10.96 1.51 -7.34
N ASP A 65 -10.17 1.66 -8.40
CA ASP A 65 -10.58 2.31 -9.65
C ASP A 65 -11.04 3.76 -9.47
N LYS A 66 -10.81 4.35 -8.30
CA LYS A 66 -11.14 5.75 -8.07
C LYS A 66 -9.99 6.62 -8.57
N GLU A 67 -10.33 7.70 -9.24
CA GLU A 67 -9.33 8.62 -9.74
C GLU A 67 -8.88 9.55 -8.62
N ILE A 68 -7.59 9.59 -8.38
CA ILE A 68 -7.00 10.46 -7.37
C ILE A 68 -6.22 11.53 -8.12
N GLN A 69 -6.69 12.75 -8.03
CA GLN A 69 -6.14 13.85 -8.81
C GLN A 69 -4.77 14.26 -8.28
N PRO A 70 -3.95 14.89 -9.12
CA PRO A 70 -2.66 15.38 -8.64
C PRO A 70 -2.85 16.28 -7.43
N GLY A 71 -2.08 16.04 -6.39
CA GLY A 71 -2.17 16.76 -5.14
C GLY A 71 -3.15 16.18 -4.14
N GLU A 72 -3.97 15.21 -4.55
CA GLU A 72 -4.90 14.57 -3.64
C GLU A 72 -4.24 13.40 -2.93
N SER A 73 -4.78 13.06 -1.78
CA SER A 73 -4.27 11.96 -0.96
C SER A 73 -5.31 10.87 -0.86
N GLY A 74 -4.85 9.66 -0.56
CA GLY A 74 -5.72 8.55 -0.28
C GLY A 74 -5.13 7.70 0.81
N VAL A 75 -5.87 6.68 1.22
CA VAL A 75 -5.45 5.79 2.29
C VAL A 75 -5.70 4.36 1.85
N ILE A 76 -4.71 3.51 2.09
CA ILE A 76 -4.85 2.07 1.92
C ILE A 76 -4.81 1.47 3.31
N LYS A 77 -5.89 0.83 3.71
CA LYS A 77 -5.98 0.22 5.03
C LYS A 77 -5.66 -1.25 4.89
N ALA A 78 -4.66 -1.72 5.61
CA ALA A 78 -4.30 -3.12 5.64
C ALA A 78 -4.73 -3.71 6.95
N ARG A 79 -5.37 -4.86 6.89
CA ARG A 79 -5.88 -5.53 8.07
C ARG A 79 -5.27 -6.92 8.12
N PHE A 80 -4.56 -7.21 9.20
CA PHE A 80 -3.87 -8.48 9.38
C PHE A 80 -4.48 -9.20 10.58
N ASP A 81 -4.99 -10.39 10.33
CA ASP A 81 -5.54 -11.24 11.39
C ASP A 81 -4.44 -12.19 11.83
N SER A 82 -3.99 -12.05 13.06
CA SER A 82 -2.86 -12.82 13.57
C SER A 82 -3.28 -14.20 14.11
N SER A 83 -4.53 -14.58 13.97
CA SER A 83 -4.98 -15.89 14.43
C SER A 83 -4.23 -17.00 13.70
N GLY A 84 -3.64 -17.91 14.45
CA GLY A 84 -2.88 -18.99 13.86
C GLY A 84 -1.50 -18.60 13.38
N GLN A 85 -1.13 -17.34 13.53
CA GLN A 85 0.18 -16.84 13.10
C GLN A 85 1.00 -16.55 14.35
N THR A 86 2.14 -17.17 14.50
CA THR A 86 3.02 -16.87 15.62
C THR A 86 4.44 -16.68 15.11
N GLY A 87 5.24 -15.96 15.89
CA GLY A 87 6.60 -15.67 15.49
C GLY A 87 6.69 -14.44 14.64
N LYS A 88 7.82 -14.24 13.98
CA LYS A 88 8.04 -13.09 13.15
C LYS A 88 7.17 -13.15 11.90
N GLN A 89 6.48 -12.07 11.64
CA GLN A 89 5.58 -11.97 10.49
C GLN A 89 6.03 -10.83 9.60
N VAL A 90 6.07 -11.10 8.29
CA VAL A 90 6.31 -10.07 7.28
C VAL A 90 5.25 -10.28 6.21
N LYS A 91 4.42 -9.27 6.03
CA LYS A 91 3.34 -9.35 5.05
C LYS A 91 3.50 -8.22 4.05
N SER A 92 3.15 -8.48 2.81
CA SER A 92 3.27 -7.47 1.78
C SER A 92 1.97 -7.39 0.99
N ILE A 93 1.71 -6.21 0.46
CA ILE A 93 0.57 -5.96 -0.41
C ILE A 93 1.13 -5.34 -1.68
N THR A 94 0.82 -5.95 -2.82
CA THR A 94 1.24 -5.45 -4.11
C THR A 94 0.10 -4.67 -4.74
N LEU A 95 0.33 -3.41 -5.00
CA LEU A 95 -0.65 -2.53 -5.64
C LEU A 95 -0.36 -2.45 -7.11
N THR A 96 -1.40 -2.61 -7.93
CA THR A 96 -1.30 -2.42 -9.36
C THR A 96 -1.89 -1.06 -9.68
N THR A 97 -1.10 -0.20 -10.29
CA THR A 97 -1.50 1.19 -10.52
C THR A 97 -1.16 1.59 -11.94
N ASN A 98 -1.61 2.78 -12.31
CA ASN A 98 -1.28 3.33 -13.62
C ASN A 98 -0.04 4.23 -13.58
N THR A 99 0.81 4.03 -12.59
CA THR A 99 2.08 4.73 -12.51
C THR A 99 3.10 4.12 -13.46
N GLU A 100 4.24 4.76 -13.58
CA GLU A 100 5.27 4.30 -14.51
C GLU A 100 5.69 2.85 -14.26
N ASN A 101 5.85 2.49 -13.00
CA ASN A 101 6.27 1.14 -12.64
C ASN A 101 5.13 0.14 -12.61
N SER A 102 3.91 0.60 -12.66
CA SER A 102 2.69 -0.22 -12.62
C SER A 102 2.46 -0.91 -11.29
N LYS A 103 3.47 -1.08 -10.46
CA LYS A 103 3.33 -1.80 -9.21
C LYS A 103 4.04 -1.10 -8.08
N LYS A 104 3.43 -1.16 -6.90
CA LYS A 104 4.04 -0.63 -5.69
C LYS A 104 3.79 -1.65 -4.59
N ILE A 105 4.80 -1.95 -3.81
CA ILE A 105 4.70 -2.92 -2.74
C ILE A 105 4.78 -2.19 -1.41
N ILE A 106 3.79 -2.43 -0.54
CA ILE A 106 3.83 -1.95 0.83
C ILE A 106 3.91 -3.16 1.74
N ARG A 107 4.54 -3.00 2.88
CA ARG A 107 4.84 -4.11 3.78
C ARG A 107 4.48 -3.77 5.21
N MET A 108 4.20 -4.81 5.97
CA MET A 108 4.11 -4.68 7.42
C MET A 108 4.87 -5.83 8.04
N SER A 109 5.48 -5.59 9.19
CA SER A 109 6.25 -6.61 9.89
C SER A 109 6.07 -6.45 11.37
N GLY A 110 6.33 -7.52 12.09
CA GLY A 110 6.21 -7.50 13.54
C GLY A 110 6.32 -8.91 14.07
N PHE A 111 6.00 -9.06 15.34
CA PHE A 111 6.14 -10.33 16.01
C PHE A 111 4.83 -10.68 16.72
N VAL A 112 4.32 -11.89 16.48
CA VAL A 112 3.11 -12.36 17.10
C VAL A 112 3.50 -13.32 18.21
N ILE A 113 3.18 -12.97 19.44
CA ILE A 113 3.53 -13.82 20.56
C ILE A 113 2.40 -14.81 20.82
N ASN A 114 2.82 -16.02 21.19
CA ASN A 114 1.87 -17.06 21.46
C ASN A 114 1.18 -16.76 22.78
N LYS A 115 -0.12 -16.80 22.74
CA LYS A 115 -0.89 -16.41 23.86
C LYS A 115 -0.98 -17.46 24.95
#